data_3afd7a5e5a89d27566c7da7f3963cb92
#
_entry.id   3afd7a5e5a89d27566c7da7f3963cb92
#
_cell.length_a   1.000
_cell.length_b   1.000
_cell.length_c   1.000
_cell.angle_alpha   90.00
_cell.angle_beta   90.00
_cell.angle_gamma   90.00
#
_symmetry.space_group_name_H-M   'P 1'
#
loop_
_entity.id
_entity.type
_entity.pdbx_description
1 polymer ?
#
loop_
_entity_poly.entity_id
_entity_poly.type
_entity_poly.pdbx_seq_one_letter_code
_entity_poly.pdbx_strand_id
1 'polypeptide(L)'
;PPSSSLALQGAEILFNMSADNEGIGKHNYLCSLISQQSARCIAGYVFSSCGFGESTTDVVFAGNGLIYENGSLLARSERFSMEEQLIISEIDVERIRAERRINTTFAANQANLRDKRAVSVATEFVNSKELALTRSFHPHPFVPQGKELNEHCEDIFAIQVAGLAQRLVPTGAKTAVVGISGGLDSTLALLVCVKTFDKLGLSRKGILGITMPGFGTTDRTYHNAINLMKSLGISIREISIKDACIQHFKDIDHDINVHDVTYENSQARERTQILMDVANQTWGMVIGTGDLSELALGWATYNGDHMSMYGVNASVPKTLVKYLVQWVAENGVDEDSKTTLLDIVDTPISPELIPADENGEIKQKTEDLVGPYELHDFFLYYFLRFGFRPSKIYYLANIAFKGNYDEETIKKWLAIFFRRFFNQQFKRSCLPDGPKVGSISISPRGDWRMPSDANSAMWLKEIEGL
;
A
#
# COMPACT_ATOMS: atom_id res chain seq x y z
N PRO A 1 -6.81 34.31 3.53
CA PRO A 1 -5.84 34.82 2.54
C PRO A 1 -6.46 34.84 1.14
N PRO A 2 -6.05 35.75 0.26
CA PRO A 2 -6.58 35.83 -1.12
C PRO A 2 -6.46 34.49 -1.88
N SER A 3 -5.36 33.77 -1.72
CA SER A 3 -5.12 32.45 -2.31
C SER A 3 -6.17 31.40 -1.93
N SER A 4 -6.69 31.42 -0.69
CA SER A 4 -7.76 30.51 -0.29
C SER A 4 -9.07 30.83 -1.02
N SER A 5 -9.40 32.09 -1.20
CA SER A 5 -10.58 32.51 -1.96
C SER A 5 -10.45 32.12 -3.44
N LEU A 6 -9.28 32.32 -4.03
CA LEU A 6 -9.01 31.92 -5.42
C LEU A 6 -9.12 30.41 -5.63
N ALA A 7 -8.56 29.62 -4.70
CA ALA A 7 -8.64 28.17 -4.75
C ALA A 7 -10.11 27.67 -4.68
N LEU A 8 -10.93 28.26 -3.79
CA LEU A 8 -12.36 27.96 -3.70
C LEU A 8 -13.14 28.40 -4.95
N GLN A 9 -12.65 29.38 -5.69
CA GLN A 9 -13.20 29.80 -6.99
C GLN A 9 -12.76 28.93 -8.15
N GLY A 10 -11.90 27.93 -7.91
CA GLY A 10 -11.48 26.94 -8.89
C GLY A 10 -10.02 27.02 -9.31
N ALA A 11 -9.23 27.98 -8.82
CA ALA A 11 -7.81 28.03 -9.14
C ALA A 11 -7.08 26.79 -8.63
N GLU A 12 -6.40 26.09 -9.51
CA GLU A 12 -5.65 24.86 -9.22
C GLU A 12 -4.16 25.14 -9.03
N ILE A 13 -3.66 26.22 -9.63
CA ILE A 13 -2.29 26.71 -9.45
C ILE A 13 -2.37 28.17 -9.05
N LEU A 14 -1.66 28.54 -8.00
CA LEU A 14 -1.60 29.87 -7.42
C LEU A 14 -0.21 30.44 -7.66
N PHE A 15 -0.12 31.62 -8.25
CA PHE A 15 1.11 32.35 -8.43
C PHE A 15 1.18 33.51 -7.45
N ASN A 16 2.30 33.62 -6.73
CA ASN A 16 2.55 34.68 -5.78
C ASN A 16 3.90 35.33 -6.08
N MET A 17 3.85 36.53 -6.62
CA MET A 17 5.01 37.41 -6.81
C MET A 17 5.14 38.28 -5.57
N SER A 18 6.33 38.34 -4.97
CA SER A 18 6.56 38.99 -3.70
C SER A 18 7.84 39.85 -3.73
N ALA A 19 7.86 40.86 -2.91
CA ALA A 19 9.04 41.64 -2.57
C ALA A 19 9.35 41.48 -1.08
N ASP A 20 9.51 40.26 -0.64
CA ASP A 20 9.71 39.89 0.77
C ASP A 20 11.20 39.89 1.08
N ASN A 21 11.64 40.78 2.00
CA ASN A 21 13.02 40.86 2.43
C ASN A 21 13.45 39.68 3.28
N GLU A 22 14.72 39.36 3.27
CA GLU A 22 15.26 38.26 4.05
C GLU A 22 15.65 38.67 5.47
N GLY A 23 15.63 37.70 6.39
CA GLY A 23 16.06 37.84 7.77
C GLY A 23 16.39 36.47 8.40
N ILE A 24 17.06 36.46 9.53
CA ILE A 24 17.44 35.21 10.21
C ILE A 24 16.19 34.41 10.56
N GLY A 25 16.16 33.15 10.14
CA GLY A 25 15.05 32.21 10.38
C GLY A 25 13.82 32.39 9.49
N LYS A 26 13.72 33.48 8.72
CA LYS A 26 12.55 33.81 7.91
C LYS A 26 12.30 32.81 6.78
N HIS A 27 13.36 32.27 6.18
CA HIS A 27 13.24 31.29 5.10
C HIS A 27 12.48 30.02 5.53
N ASN A 28 12.79 29.46 6.71
CA ASN A 28 12.10 28.27 7.21
C ASN A 28 10.62 28.57 7.50
N TYR A 29 10.32 29.74 8.03
CA TYR A 29 8.96 30.21 8.21
C TYR A 29 8.23 30.34 6.88
N LEU A 30 8.86 30.95 5.86
CA LEU A 30 8.30 31.11 4.53
C LEU A 30 8.01 29.75 3.88
N CYS A 31 8.95 28.80 3.92
CA CYS A 31 8.74 27.44 3.42
C CYS A 31 7.56 26.76 4.10
N SER A 32 7.48 26.84 5.43
CA SER A 32 6.36 26.27 6.19
C SER A 32 5.03 26.92 5.84
N LEU A 33 4.99 28.25 5.70
CA LEU A 33 3.80 29.01 5.35
C LEU A 33 3.29 28.62 3.95
N ILE A 34 4.17 28.56 2.95
CA ILE A 34 3.79 28.22 1.58
C ILE A 34 3.37 26.75 1.49
N SER A 35 4.10 25.82 2.12
CA SER A 35 3.74 24.41 2.20
C SER A 35 2.33 24.23 2.77
N GLN A 36 2.04 24.82 3.92
CA GLN A 36 0.72 24.74 4.56
C GLN A 36 -0.36 25.40 3.71
N GLN A 37 -0.07 26.54 3.07
CA GLN A 37 -1.06 27.22 2.23
C GLN A 37 -1.36 26.41 0.95
N SER A 38 -0.36 25.80 0.33
CA SER A 38 -0.53 24.85 -0.79
C SER A 38 -1.40 23.67 -0.38
N ALA A 39 -1.13 23.05 0.78
CA ALA A 39 -1.91 21.92 1.31
C ALA A 39 -3.35 22.31 1.65
N ARG A 40 -3.56 23.43 2.34
CA ARG A 40 -4.91 23.90 2.73
C ARG A 40 -5.78 24.29 1.53
N CYS A 41 -5.17 24.79 0.47
CA CYS A 41 -5.83 25.12 -0.79
C CYS A 41 -5.99 23.92 -1.70
N ILE A 42 -5.34 22.80 -1.41
CA ILE A 42 -5.20 21.66 -2.30
C ILE A 42 -4.84 22.16 -3.70
N ALA A 43 -3.68 22.81 -3.83
CA ALA A 43 -3.28 23.54 -5.02
C ALA A 43 -1.78 23.48 -5.27
N GLY A 44 -1.38 23.66 -6.52
CA GLY A 44 -0.03 24.09 -6.84
C GLY A 44 0.21 25.51 -6.32
N TYR A 45 1.38 25.79 -5.77
CA TYR A 45 1.73 27.11 -5.29
C TYR A 45 3.12 27.50 -5.79
N VAL A 46 3.17 28.50 -6.63
CA VAL A 46 4.40 29.02 -7.21
C VAL A 46 4.70 30.37 -6.57
N PHE A 47 5.80 30.43 -5.86
CA PHE A 47 6.26 31.65 -5.18
C PHE A 47 7.54 32.15 -5.83
N SER A 48 7.61 33.42 -6.15
CA SER A 48 8.80 34.09 -6.65
C SER A 48 8.97 35.42 -5.92
N SER A 49 10.15 35.64 -5.36
CA SER A 49 10.49 36.87 -4.64
C SER A 49 11.67 37.55 -5.33
N CYS A 50 11.75 38.87 -5.17
CA CYS A 50 12.90 39.63 -5.66
C CYS A 50 14.22 39.16 -5.03
N GLY A 51 15.32 39.39 -5.75
CA GLY A 51 16.65 38.94 -5.38
C GLY A 51 17.72 40.01 -5.56
N PHE A 52 18.90 39.59 -5.94
CA PHE A 52 20.02 40.52 -6.24
C PHE A 52 19.65 41.53 -7.34
N GLY A 53 20.02 42.76 -7.13
CA GLY A 53 19.72 43.86 -8.05
C GLY A 53 18.51 44.73 -7.65
N GLU A 54 17.68 44.23 -6.71
CA GLU A 54 16.61 45.09 -6.15
C GLU A 54 17.17 46.20 -5.28
N SER A 55 16.62 47.39 -5.45
CA SER A 55 17.08 48.55 -4.69
C SER A 55 16.61 48.50 -3.24
N THR A 56 17.56 48.74 -2.32
CA THR A 56 17.28 48.75 -0.90
C THR A 56 18.30 49.62 -0.17
N THR A 57 17.94 50.08 1.03
CA THR A 57 18.89 50.74 1.92
C THR A 57 19.40 49.75 2.99
N ASP A 58 18.50 49.16 3.75
CA ASP A 58 18.82 48.34 4.92
C ASP A 58 18.37 46.89 4.78
N VAL A 59 17.51 46.57 3.82
CA VAL A 59 16.99 45.23 3.64
C VAL A 59 17.67 44.52 2.46
N VAL A 60 17.73 43.20 2.54
CA VAL A 60 18.32 42.35 1.52
C VAL A 60 17.29 41.33 1.05
N PHE A 61 17.30 41.03 -0.23
CA PHE A 61 16.39 40.06 -0.86
C PHE A 61 17.17 38.81 -1.28
N ALA A 62 16.62 37.65 -0.98
CA ALA A 62 17.31 36.37 -1.20
C ALA A 62 17.02 35.71 -2.55
N GLY A 63 16.07 36.20 -3.33
CA GLY A 63 15.68 35.55 -4.59
C GLY A 63 14.97 34.22 -4.40
N ASN A 64 14.12 34.09 -3.37
CA ASN A 64 13.40 32.85 -3.13
C ASN A 64 12.44 32.50 -4.25
N GLY A 65 12.71 31.41 -4.97
CA GLY A 65 11.79 30.75 -5.87
C GLY A 65 11.39 29.39 -5.28
N LEU A 66 10.08 29.12 -5.14
CA LEU A 66 9.56 27.91 -4.53
C LEU A 66 8.35 27.40 -5.31
N ILE A 67 8.34 26.11 -5.64
CA ILE A 67 7.20 25.43 -6.26
C ILE A 67 6.72 24.31 -5.34
N TYR A 68 5.47 24.40 -4.90
CA TYR A 68 4.82 23.39 -4.06
C TYR A 68 3.60 22.78 -4.76
N GLU A 69 3.31 21.52 -4.49
CA GLU A 69 2.10 20.81 -4.91
C GLU A 69 1.46 20.16 -3.67
N ASN A 70 0.28 20.61 -3.30
CA ASN A 70 -0.46 20.07 -2.16
C ASN A 70 0.41 19.85 -0.91
N GLY A 71 1.23 20.85 -0.56
CA GLY A 71 2.11 20.85 0.60
C GLY A 71 3.51 20.29 0.37
N SER A 72 3.75 19.55 -0.72
CA SER A 72 5.06 18.98 -1.03
C SER A 72 5.92 19.94 -1.87
N LEU A 73 7.18 20.13 -1.48
CA LEU A 73 8.14 20.93 -2.25
C LEU A 73 8.55 20.16 -3.52
N LEU A 74 8.43 20.81 -4.67
CA LEU A 74 8.86 20.25 -5.96
C LEU A 74 10.19 20.82 -6.42
N ALA A 75 10.35 22.14 -6.33
CA ALA A 75 11.58 22.81 -6.73
C ALA A 75 11.82 24.07 -5.89
N ARG A 76 13.09 24.45 -5.74
CA ARG A 76 13.51 25.69 -5.08
C ARG A 76 14.74 26.29 -5.75
N SER A 77 14.84 27.63 -5.75
CA SER A 77 16.04 28.34 -6.16
C SER A 77 17.15 28.29 -5.10
N GLU A 78 18.36 28.57 -5.50
CA GLU A 78 19.45 28.92 -4.58
C GLU A 78 19.21 30.32 -4.04
N ARG A 79 19.43 30.51 -2.73
CA ARG A 79 19.26 31.79 -2.05
C ARG A 79 20.54 32.64 -2.17
N PHE A 80 20.33 33.96 -2.28
CA PHE A 80 21.41 34.93 -2.37
C PHE A 80 22.32 34.74 -3.60
N SER A 81 21.82 34.11 -4.66
CA SER A 81 22.55 34.05 -5.94
C SER A 81 22.63 35.45 -6.53
N MET A 82 23.80 35.76 -7.13
CA MET A 82 24.02 36.96 -7.90
C MET A 82 23.63 36.83 -9.37
N GLU A 83 23.34 35.58 -9.79
CA GLU A 83 22.95 35.22 -11.14
C GLU A 83 21.45 34.98 -11.26
N GLU A 84 20.94 35.16 -12.47
CA GLU A 84 19.57 34.80 -12.80
C GLU A 84 19.34 33.31 -12.64
N GLN A 85 18.18 32.93 -12.13
CA GLN A 85 17.83 31.54 -11.93
C GLN A 85 16.46 31.25 -12.53
N LEU A 86 16.35 30.10 -13.19
CA LEU A 86 15.10 29.52 -13.64
C LEU A 86 14.89 28.16 -12.96
N ILE A 87 13.81 28.02 -12.17
CA ILE A 87 13.40 26.74 -11.61
C ILE A 87 12.20 26.20 -12.39
N ILE A 88 12.24 24.91 -12.70
CA ILE A 88 11.19 24.24 -13.49
C ILE A 88 10.71 23.02 -12.73
N SER A 89 9.41 22.79 -12.72
CA SER A 89 8.79 21.55 -12.26
C SER A 89 7.41 21.41 -12.89
N GLU A 90 6.87 20.20 -12.84
CA GLU A 90 5.52 19.89 -13.29
C GLU A 90 4.57 19.73 -12.09
N ILE A 91 3.40 20.35 -12.17
CA ILE A 91 2.32 20.23 -11.19
C ILE A 91 1.26 19.27 -11.74
N ASP A 92 0.94 18.22 -11.02
CA ASP A 92 -0.10 17.26 -11.40
C ASP A 92 -1.50 17.77 -11.03
N VAL A 93 -2.12 18.46 -11.98
CA VAL A 93 -3.48 19.03 -11.80
C VAL A 93 -4.55 17.95 -11.61
N GLU A 94 -4.41 16.77 -12.22
CA GLU A 94 -5.37 15.67 -12.00
C GLU A 94 -5.29 15.13 -10.58
N ARG A 95 -4.11 15.08 -9.99
CA ARG A 95 -3.92 14.74 -8.58
C ARG A 95 -4.61 15.77 -7.67
N ILE A 96 -4.44 17.05 -7.95
CA ILE A 96 -5.12 18.14 -7.22
C ILE A 96 -6.65 17.97 -7.30
N ARG A 97 -7.17 17.73 -8.50
CA ARG A 97 -8.62 17.50 -8.73
C ARG A 97 -9.13 16.28 -8.00
N ALA A 98 -8.38 15.18 -7.97
CA ALA A 98 -8.73 13.97 -7.24
C ALA A 98 -8.85 14.25 -5.73
N GLU A 99 -7.88 14.93 -5.14
CA GLU A 99 -7.90 15.32 -3.72
C GLU A 99 -9.09 16.24 -3.38
N ARG A 100 -9.35 17.26 -4.20
CA ARG A 100 -10.50 18.16 -4.00
C ARG A 100 -11.84 17.44 -4.09
N ARG A 101 -11.96 16.44 -4.98
CA ARG A 101 -13.19 15.67 -5.18
C ARG A 101 -13.57 14.83 -3.96
N ILE A 102 -12.59 14.27 -3.26
CA ILE A 102 -12.81 13.44 -2.06
C ILE A 102 -12.89 14.26 -0.77
N ASN A 103 -12.42 15.51 -0.79
CA ASN A 103 -12.40 16.37 0.41
C ASN A 103 -13.74 17.12 0.55
N THR A 104 -14.63 16.55 1.37
CA THR A 104 -15.98 17.10 1.61
C THR A 104 -15.94 18.50 2.23
N THR A 105 -14.96 18.81 3.08
CA THR A 105 -14.78 20.13 3.69
C THR A 105 -14.43 21.19 2.63
N PHE A 106 -13.55 20.84 1.67
CA PHE A 106 -13.25 21.73 0.56
C PHE A 106 -14.50 22.02 -0.27
N ALA A 107 -15.25 20.99 -0.64
CA ALA A 107 -16.50 21.13 -1.40
C ALA A 107 -17.57 21.97 -0.67
N ALA A 108 -17.73 21.77 0.66
CA ALA A 108 -18.66 22.56 1.47
C ALA A 108 -18.27 24.04 1.53
N ASN A 109 -16.97 24.35 1.71
CA ASN A 109 -16.48 25.72 1.68
C ASN A 109 -16.64 26.38 0.31
N GLN A 110 -16.45 25.64 -0.78
CA GLN A 110 -16.70 26.11 -2.14
C GLN A 110 -18.17 26.48 -2.36
N ALA A 111 -19.10 25.63 -1.88
CA ALA A 111 -20.54 25.88 -1.98
C ALA A 111 -20.99 27.13 -1.19
N ASN A 112 -20.32 27.43 -0.08
CA ASN A 112 -20.62 28.56 0.78
C ASN A 112 -19.97 29.88 0.37
N LEU A 113 -19.13 29.87 -0.68
CA LEU A 113 -18.44 31.06 -1.15
C LEU A 113 -19.41 32.08 -1.73
N ARG A 114 -19.53 33.26 -1.08
CA ARG A 114 -20.48 34.32 -1.46
C ARG A 114 -19.90 35.29 -2.50
N ASP A 115 -18.60 35.56 -2.43
CA ASP A 115 -17.92 36.45 -3.37
C ASP A 115 -17.22 35.65 -4.46
N LYS A 116 -17.68 35.75 -5.68
CA LYS A 116 -17.17 35.02 -6.86
C LYS A 116 -16.59 35.99 -7.89
N ARG A 117 -15.80 36.97 -7.46
CA ARG A 117 -15.14 37.90 -8.36
C ARG A 117 -13.91 37.26 -9.00
N ALA A 118 -14.11 36.35 -9.95
CA ALA A 118 -13.06 35.86 -10.82
C ALA A 118 -13.23 36.38 -12.22
N VAL A 119 -12.14 36.83 -12.81
CA VAL A 119 -12.08 37.13 -14.24
C VAL A 119 -11.49 35.93 -14.95
N SER A 120 -12.26 35.37 -15.89
CA SER A 120 -11.77 34.25 -16.71
C SER A 120 -11.15 34.81 -18.00
N VAL A 121 -9.91 34.43 -18.27
CA VAL A 121 -9.21 34.71 -19.52
C VAL A 121 -9.01 33.40 -20.25
N ALA A 122 -9.58 33.28 -21.45
CA ALA A 122 -9.35 32.09 -22.27
C ALA A 122 -7.91 32.14 -22.83
N THR A 123 -7.19 31.02 -22.70
CA THR A 123 -5.87 30.85 -23.30
C THR A 123 -5.87 29.59 -24.16
N GLU A 124 -5.03 29.58 -25.19
CA GLU A 124 -4.81 28.36 -25.95
C GLU A 124 -4.08 27.31 -25.11
N PHE A 125 -4.58 26.07 -25.16
CA PHE A 125 -3.92 24.95 -24.54
C PHE A 125 -2.88 24.39 -25.50
N VAL A 126 -1.62 24.46 -25.10
CA VAL A 126 -0.52 23.82 -25.84
C VAL A 126 -0.43 22.36 -25.37
N ASN A 127 -0.96 21.45 -26.18
CA ASN A 127 -0.81 20.03 -25.95
C ASN A 127 0.53 19.55 -26.52
N SER A 128 1.54 19.39 -25.67
CA SER A 128 2.78 18.75 -26.08
C SER A 128 2.59 17.23 -26.03
N LYS A 129 2.67 16.58 -27.18
CA LYS A 129 2.65 15.10 -27.26
C LYS A 129 3.93 14.47 -26.68
N GLU A 130 4.99 15.23 -26.53
CA GLU A 130 6.31 14.82 -26.05
C GLU A 130 6.66 15.55 -24.74
N LEU A 131 5.85 15.37 -23.71
CA LEU A 131 6.18 15.92 -22.41
C LEU A 131 7.19 15.02 -21.72
N ALA A 132 8.45 15.44 -21.66
CA ALA A 132 9.45 14.82 -20.81
C ALA A 132 9.35 15.41 -19.41
N LEU A 133 8.92 14.61 -18.43
CA LEU A 133 8.86 15.05 -17.04
C LEU A 133 10.26 15.14 -16.42
N THR A 134 10.50 16.20 -15.66
CA THR A 134 11.71 16.37 -14.84
C THR A 134 11.59 15.67 -13.49
N ARG A 135 10.37 15.33 -13.08
CA ARG A 135 10.07 14.62 -11.83
C ARG A 135 10.40 13.13 -11.93
N SER A 136 10.97 12.58 -10.86
CA SER A 136 11.10 11.15 -10.66
C SER A 136 9.89 10.60 -9.91
N PHE A 137 9.54 9.34 -10.21
CA PHE A 137 8.49 8.60 -9.52
C PHE A 137 9.10 7.37 -8.88
N HIS A 138 8.79 7.19 -7.59
CA HIS A 138 9.33 6.04 -6.88
C HIS A 138 8.59 4.77 -7.28
N PRO A 139 9.28 3.66 -7.61
CA PRO A 139 8.64 2.41 -8.03
C PRO A 139 7.80 1.77 -6.92
N HIS A 140 8.14 2.02 -5.65
CA HIS A 140 7.41 1.50 -4.49
C HIS A 140 6.71 2.63 -3.71
N PRO A 141 5.56 3.15 -4.19
CA PRO A 141 4.93 4.35 -3.62
C PRO A 141 4.33 4.15 -2.23
N PHE A 142 4.16 2.92 -1.78
CA PHE A 142 3.69 2.60 -0.44
C PHE A 142 4.81 2.53 0.60
N VAL A 143 6.05 2.37 0.14
CA VAL A 143 7.19 2.23 1.04
C VAL A 143 7.68 3.61 1.46
N PRO A 144 7.67 3.94 2.76
CA PRO A 144 8.21 5.19 3.26
C PRO A 144 9.68 5.36 2.89
N GLN A 145 10.13 6.60 2.73
CA GLN A 145 11.47 6.91 2.26
C GLN A 145 12.18 7.93 3.12
N GLY A 146 13.51 7.92 3.04
CA GLY A 146 14.35 8.91 3.67
C GLY A 146 14.47 8.75 5.18
N LYS A 147 14.67 9.86 5.89
CA LYS A 147 14.95 9.86 7.33
C LYS A 147 13.77 9.42 8.21
N GLU A 148 12.56 9.49 7.68
CA GLU A 148 11.32 9.17 8.39
C GLU A 148 10.92 7.69 8.24
N LEU A 149 11.74 6.86 7.55
CA LEU A 149 11.43 5.45 7.30
C LEU A 149 11.13 4.68 8.59
N ASN A 150 11.97 4.84 9.61
CA ASN A 150 11.81 4.13 10.88
C ASN A 150 10.54 4.57 11.61
N GLU A 151 10.27 5.87 11.69
CA GLU A 151 9.07 6.42 12.31
C GLU A 151 7.79 5.92 11.62
N HIS A 152 7.77 5.94 10.29
CA HIS A 152 6.62 5.43 9.54
C HIS A 152 6.42 3.92 9.69
N CYS A 153 7.49 3.12 9.72
CA CYS A 153 7.37 1.67 9.98
C CYS A 153 6.85 1.40 11.39
N GLU A 154 7.31 2.15 12.39
CA GLU A 154 6.83 2.09 13.76
C GLU A 154 5.34 2.44 13.84
N ASP A 155 4.91 3.52 13.17
CA ASP A 155 3.51 3.95 13.12
C ASP A 155 2.61 2.89 12.46
N ILE A 156 3.01 2.33 11.31
CA ILE A 156 2.24 1.29 10.61
C ILE A 156 2.05 0.09 11.54
N PHE A 157 3.13 -0.39 12.15
CA PHE A 157 3.11 -1.52 13.05
C PHE A 157 2.28 -1.22 14.32
N ALA A 158 2.40 -0.01 14.87
CA ALA A 158 1.61 0.43 16.01
C ALA A 158 0.11 0.50 15.70
N ILE A 159 -0.28 0.93 14.49
CA ILE A 159 -1.68 0.93 14.03
C ILE A 159 -2.22 -0.51 13.94
N GLN A 160 -1.45 -1.44 13.37
CA GLN A 160 -1.85 -2.86 13.30
C GLN A 160 -2.05 -3.45 14.70
N VAL A 161 -1.11 -3.22 15.62
CA VAL A 161 -1.14 -3.66 17.01
C VAL A 161 -2.34 -3.05 17.76
N ALA A 162 -2.57 -1.76 17.61
CA ALA A 162 -3.70 -1.07 18.26
C ALA A 162 -5.05 -1.60 17.73
N GLY A 163 -5.14 -1.82 16.41
CA GLY A 163 -6.33 -2.40 15.77
C GLY A 163 -6.66 -3.79 16.30
N LEU A 164 -5.66 -4.67 16.42
CA LEU A 164 -5.86 -6.01 16.97
C LEU A 164 -6.21 -5.97 18.47
N ALA A 165 -5.53 -5.12 19.25
CA ALA A 165 -5.84 -4.94 20.67
C ALA A 165 -7.28 -4.48 20.89
N GLN A 166 -7.75 -3.51 20.08
CA GLN A 166 -9.14 -3.03 20.11
C GLN A 166 -10.15 -4.11 19.73
N ARG A 167 -9.73 -5.18 19.07
CA ARG A 167 -10.60 -6.31 18.73
C ARG A 167 -10.59 -7.38 19.83
N LEU A 168 -9.42 -7.71 20.39
CA LEU A 168 -9.28 -8.73 21.41
C LEU A 168 -9.96 -8.35 22.75
N VAL A 169 -9.79 -7.09 23.19
CA VAL A 169 -10.27 -6.65 24.51
C VAL A 169 -11.81 -6.73 24.61
N PRO A 170 -12.61 -6.10 23.72
CA PRO A 170 -14.07 -6.14 23.85
C PRO A 170 -14.69 -7.50 23.59
N THR A 171 -14.06 -8.34 22.76
CA THR A 171 -14.57 -9.69 22.46
C THR A 171 -14.27 -10.68 23.57
N GLY A 172 -13.33 -10.36 24.47
CA GLY A 172 -12.87 -11.27 25.51
C GLY A 172 -12.18 -12.53 24.97
N ALA A 173 -11.70 -12.49 23.72
CA ALA A 173 -11.00 -13.60 23.10
C ALA A 173 -9.76 -13.96 23.92
N LYS A 174 -9.63 -15.24 24.27
CA LYS A 174 -8.53 -15.76 25.11
C LYS A 174 -7.30 -16.12 24.31
N THR A 175 -7.49 -16.47 23.04
CA THR A 175 -6.40 -16.87 22.15
C THR A 175 -6.48 -16.12 20.81
N ALA A 176 -5.32 -15.88 20.22
CA ALA A 176 -5.17 -15.48 18.81
C ALA A 176 -4.69 -16.71 18.02
N VAL A 177 -5.49 -17.19 17.09
CA VAL A 177 -5.19 -18.35 16.25
C VAL A 177 -4.69 -17.90 14.90
N VAL A 178 -3.48 -18.28 14.53
CA VAL A 178 -2.82 -17.84 13.29
C VAL A 178 -2.29 -19.04 12.52
N GLY A 179 -2.62 -19.14 11.24
CA GLY A 179 -1.99 -20.10 10.34
C GLY A 179 -0.59 -19.62 9.93
N ILE A 180 0.44 -20.41 10.23
CA ILE A 180 1.83 -20.05 9.95
C ILE A 180 2.36 -20.93 8.82
N SER A 181 2.51 -20.35 7.64
CA SER A 181 3.08 -21.01 6.46
C SER A 181 4.61 -20.93 6.41
N GLY A 182 5.20 -19.96 7.11
CA GLY A 182 6.62 -19.59 6.96
C GLY A 182 6.88 -18.54 5.89
N GLY A 183 5.82 -17.99 5.26
CA GLY A 183 5.91 -16.86 4.33
C GLY A 183 5.77 -15.50 5.03
N LEU A 184 6.04 -14.42 4.27
CA LEU A 184 6.07 -13.04 4.76
C LEU A 184 4.78 -12.60 5.46
N ASP A 185 3.61 -12.92 4.90
CA ASP A 185 2.33 -12.42 5.40
C ASP A 185 1.96 -13.04 6.75
N SER A 186 2.11 -14.35 6.87
CA SER A 186 1.89 -15.05 8.13
C SER A 186 2.90 -14.63 9.19
N THR A 187 4.12 -14.32 8.78
CA THR A 187 5.17 -13.79 9.66
C THR A 187 4.82 -12.42 10.20
N LEU A 188 4.43 -11.46 9.34
CA LEU A 188 4.01 -10.13 9.80
C LEU A 188 2.80 -10.23 10.74
N ALA A 189 1.79 -11.03 10.39
CA ALA A 189 0.62 -11.23 11.24
C ALA A 189 0.99 -11.80 12.62
N LEU A 190 1.91 -12.75 12.68
CA LEU A 190 2.43 -13.31 13.92
C LEU A 190 3.16 -12.26 14.77
N LEU A 191 4.02 -11.44 14.17
CA LEU A 191 4.74 -10.36 14.85
C LEU A 191 3.77 -9.33 15.44
N VAL A 192 2.71 -8.98 14.70
CA VAL A 192 1.63 -8.11 15.20
C VAL A 192 0.92 -8.74 16.40
N CYS A 193 0.62 -10.05 16.35
CA CYS A 193 0.01 -10.77 17.48
C CYS A 193 0.93 -10.75 18.72
N VAL A 194 2.20 -11.06 18.56
CA VAL A 194 3.18 -11.03 19.65
C VAL A 194 3.26 -9.67 20.32
N LYS A 195 3.43 -8.61 19.51
CA LYS A 195 3.51 -7.24 20.04
C LYS A 195 2.20 -6.79 20.70
N THR A 196 1.06 -7.27 20.19
CA THR A 196 -0.26 -6.97 20.79
C THR A 196 -0.40 -7.61 22.16
N PHE A 197 -0.03 -8.89 22.27
CA PHE A 197 -0.08 -9.61 23.55
C PHE A 197 0.87 -9.00 24.58
N ASP A 198 2.10 -8.67 24.18
CA ASP A 198 3.07 -7.97 25.02
C ASP A 198 2.51 -6.63 25.53
N LYS A 199 1.92 -5.83 24.63
CA LYS A 199 1.33 -4.51 24.97
C LYS A 199 0.14 -4.61 25.92
N LEU A 200 -0.66 -5.69 25.80
CA LEU A 200 -1.79 -5.95 26.68
C LEU A 200 -1.40 -6.67 27.99
N GLY A 201 -0.13 -7.01 28.18
CA GLY A 201 0.34 -7.78 29.31
C GLY A 201 -0.18 -9.23 29.35
N LEU A 202 -0.54 -9.77 28.19
CA LEU A 202 -1.04 -11.14 28.02
C LEU A 202 0.12 -12.11 27.80
N SER A 203 -0.05 -13.35 28.24
CA SER A 203 0.96 -14.38 27.96
C SER A 203 1.01 -14.72 26.47
N ARG A 204 2.20 -14.71 25.88
CA ARG A 204 2.40 -15.16 24.49
C ARG A 204 1.93 -16.58 24.23
N LYS A 205 1.75 -17.41 25.30
CA LYS A 205 1.14 -18.75 25.20
C LYS A 205 -0.34 -18.72 24.79
N GLY A 206 -1.00 -17.57 24.88
CA GLY A 206 -2.32 -17.33 24.28
C GLY A 206 -2.29 -17.13 22.76
N ILE A 207 -1.13 -17.00 22.14
CA ILE A 207 -1.00 -17.02 20.68
C ILE A 207 -0.78 -18.46 20.24
N LEU A 208 -1.70 -18.98 19.44
CA LEU A 208 -1.65 -20.35 18.92
C LEU A 208 -1.28 -20.29 17.42
N GLY A 209 -0.01 -20.52 17.15
CA GLY A 209 0.50 -20.67 15.79
C GLY A 209 0.26 -22.09 15.30
N ILE A 210 -0.44 -22.24 14.19
CA ILE A 210 -0.75 -23.55 13.61
C ILE A 210 -0.05 -23.66 12.24
N THR A 211 0.88 -24.62 12.13
CA THR A 211 1.41 -25.03 10.84
C THR A 211 0.63 -26.21 10.30
N MET A 212 0.25 -26.16 9.04
CA MET A 212 -0.62 -27.15 8.42
C MET A 212 0.00 -27.67 7.11
N PRO A 213 1.00 -28.60 7.23
CA PRO A 213 1.67 -29.13 6.04
C PRO A 213 0.67 -29.80 5.09
N GLY A 214 0.73 -29.40 3.84
CA GLY A 214 -0.04 -29.95 2.71
C GLY A 214 0.87 -30.67 1.72
N PHE A 215 0.44 -30.72 0.45
CA PHE A 215 1.19 -31.40 -0.61
C PHE A 215 2.36 -30.55 -1.16
N GLY A 216 2.26 -29.22 -1.09
CA GLY A 216 3.27 -28.30 -1.64
C GLY A 216 4.18 -27.63 -0.59
N THR A 217 4.08 -28.01 0.68
CA THR A 217 4.90 -27.42 1.75
C THR A 217 6.35 -27.85 1.58
N THR A 218 7.28 -26.87 1.53
CA THR A 218 8.72 -27.13 1.42
C THR A 218 9.38 -27.23 2.79
N ASP A 219 10.52 -27.93 2.86
CA ASP A 219 11.26 -28.08 4.12
C ASP A 219 11.74 -26.73 4.67
N ARG A 220 12.16 -25.80 3.80
CA ARG A 220 12.65 -24.47 4.20
C ARG A 220 11.55 -23.66 4.90
N THR A 221 10.40 -23.52 4.27
CA THR A 221 9.28 -22.75 4.83
C THR A 221 8.72 -23.40 6.09
N TYR A 222 8.66 -24.74 6.14
CA TYR A 222 8.28 -25.47 7.35
C TYR A 222 9.24 -25.19 8.51
N HIS A 223 10.55 -25.28 8.29
CA HIS A 223 11.54 -25.01 9.34
C HIS A 223 11.52 -23.56 9.79
N ASN A 224 11.34 -22.62 8.87
CA ASN A 224 11.20 -21.19 9.17
C ASN A 224 9.96 -20.95 10.07
N ALA A 225 8.82 -21.56 9.75
CA ALA A 225 7.62 -21.45 10.56
C ALA A 225 7.85 -21.96 11.99
N ILE A 226 8.41 -23.17 12.14
CA ILE A 226 8.65 -23.79 13.45
C ILE A 226 9.68 -22.99 14.25
N ASN A 227 10.79 -22.60 13.65
CA ASN A 227 11.85 -21.87 14.33
C ASN A 227 11.38 -20.50 14.82
N LEU A 228 10.66 -19.75 13.96
CA LEU A 228 10.09 -18.46 14.33
C LEU A 228 9.09 -18.59 15.50
N MET A 229 8.18 -19.55 15.45
CA MET A 229 7.21 -19.77 16.53
C MET A 229 7.88 -20.13 17.85
N LYS A 230 8.96 -20.94 17.81
CA LYS A 230 9.75 -21.30 19.00
C LYS A 230 10.47 -20.09 19.59
N SER A 231 11.18 -19.33 18.78
CA SER A 231 11.94 -18.15 19.24
C SER A 231 11.03 -17.07 19.83
N LEU A 232 9.84 -16.88 19.27
CA LEU A 232 8.86 -15.93 19.81
C LEU A 232 8.13 -16.45 21.06
N GLY A 233 8.31 -17.69 21.44
CA GLY A 233 7.80 -18.28 22.69
C GLY A 233 6.28 -18.51 22.72
N ILE A 234 5.61 -18.63 21.57
CA ILE A 234 4.18 -18.86 21.44
C ILE A 234 3.79 -20.34 21.65
N SER A 235 2.49 -20.65 21.64
CA SER A 235 2.00 -22.03 21.56
C SER A 235 2.01 -22.51 20.12
N ILE A 236 2.48 -23.74 19.89
CA ILE A 236 2.65 -24.33 18.56
C ILE A 236 1.78 -25.56 18.43
N ARG A 237 1.09 -25.68 17.31
CA ARG A 237 0.36 -26.87 16.91
C ARG A 237 0.66 -27.22 15.46
N GLU A 238 0.91 -28.48 15.18
CA GLU A 238 1.07 -29.00 13.83
C GLU A 238 -0.12 -29.90 13.49
N ILE A 239 -0.75 -29.66 12.34
CA ILE A 239 -1.88 -30.44 11.86
C ILE A 239 -1.70 -30.68 10.36
N SER A 240 -1.40 -31.92 9.96
CA SER A 240 -1.37 -32.28 8.53
C SER A 240 -2.77 -32.25 7.93
N ILE A 241 -2.91 -31.61 6.78
CA ILE A 241 -4.17 -31.57 6.03
C ILE A 241 -4.27 -32.68 4.97
N LYS A 242 -3.21 -33.48 4.78
CA LYS A 242 -3.11 -34.42 3.66
C LYS A 242 -4.25 -35.44 3.64
N ASP A 243 -4.50 -36.12 4.75
CA ASP A 243 -5.51 -37.16 4.82
C ASP A 243 -6.93 -36.62 4.63
N ALA A 244 -7.23 -35.46 5.21
CA ALA A 244 -8.50 -34.78 5.03
C ALA A 244 -8.73 -34.39 3.57
N CYS A 245 -7.72 -33.80 2.90
CA CYS A 245 -7.80 -33.45 1.50
C CYS A 245 -7.94 -34.69 0.60
N ILE A 246 -7.23 -35.78 0.89
CA ILE A 246 -7.36 -37.06 0.15
C ILE A 246 -8.80 -37.60 0.27
N GLN A 247 -9.37 -37.58 1.48
CA GLN A 247 -10.75 -37.99 1.67
C GLN A 247 -11.72 -37.08 0.91
N HIS A 248 -11.52 -35.76 1.00
CA HIS A 248 -12.35 -34.79 0.30
C HIS A 248 -12.30 -34.98 -1.24
N PHE A 249 -11.11 -35.21 -1.82
CA PHE A 249 -10.99 -35.49 -3.27
C PHE A 249 -11.78 -36.74 -3.67
N LYS A 250 -11.76 -37.80 -2.87
CA LYS A 250 -12.56 -39.00 -3.12
C LYS A 250 -14.06 -38.70 -3.06
N ASP A 251 -14.50 -37.88 -2.11
CA ASP A 251 -15.92 -37.57 -1.91
C ASP A 251 -16.51 -36.73 -3.05
N ILE A 252 -15.65 -35.96 -3.75
CA ILE A 252 -16.06 -35.13 -4.92
C ILE A 252 -15.63 -35.71 -6.27
N ASP A 253 -15.15 -36.94 -6.33
CA ASP A 253 -14.66 -37.61 -7.52
C ASP A 253 -13.53 -36.84 -8.26
N HIS A 254 -12.65 -36.16 -7.51
CA HIS A 254 -11.50 -35.42 -8.06
C HIS A 254 -10.25 -36.31 -8.08
N ASP A 255 -9.57 -36.39 -9.23
CA ASP A 255 -8.28 -37.10 -9.33
C ASP A 255 -7.16 -36.29 -8.66
N ILE A 256 -6.54 -36.87 -7.62
CA ILE A 256 -5.43 -36.25 -6.87
C ILE A 256 -4.22 -35.89 -7.76
N ASN A 257 -4.06 -36.50 -8.92
CA ASN A 257 -2.98 -36.22 -9.85
C ASN A 257 -3.26 -35.00 -10.73
N VAL A 258 -4.49 -34.47 -10.73
CA VAL A 258 -4.87 -33.24 -11.44
C VAL A 258 -4.70 -32.05 -10.53
N HIS A 259 -3.60 -31.32 -10.72
CA HIS A 259 -3.24 -30.15 -9.90
C HIS A 259 -3.89 -28.87 -10.45
N ASP A 260 -5.21 -28.83 -10.43
CA ASP A 260 -6.02 -27.70 -10.89
C ASP A 260 -6.46 -26.79 -9.72
N VAL A 261 -7.30 -25.82 -10.03
CA VAL A 261 -7.88 -24.87 -9.07
C VAL A 261 -8.67 -25.57 -7.94
N THR A 262 -9.25 -26.74 -8.21
CA THR A 262 -9.97 -27.54 -7.22
C THR A 262 -9.00 -28.13 -6.21
N TYR A 263 -7.89 -28.67 -6.69
CA TYR A 263 -6.81 -29.21 -5.86
C TYR A 263 -6.22 -28.16 -4.92
N GLU A 264 -5.94 -26.95 -5.43
CA GLU A 264 -5.40 -25.85 -4.64
C GLU A 264 -6.42 -25.33 -3.60
N ASN A 265 -7.64 -25.03 -4.05
CA ASN A 265 -8.67 -24.42 -3.21
C ASN A 265 -9.15 -25.35 -2.09
N SER A 266 -9.16 -26.66 -2.31
CA SER A 266 -9.53 -27.63 -1.27
C SER A 266 -8.54 -27.61 -0.10
N GLN A 267 -7.25 -27.53 -0.37
CA GLN A 267 -6.22 -27.41 0.66
C GLN A 267 -6.35 -26.09 1.46
N ALA A 268 -6.59 -24.97 0.76
CA ALA A 268 -6.75 -23.67 1.41
C ALA A 268 -7.99 -23.63 2.31
N ARG A 269 -9.11 -24.22 1.87
CA ARG A 269 -10.34 -24.29 2.68
C ARG A 269 -10.19 -25.21 3.90
N GLU A 270 -9.52 -26.35 3.75
CA GLU A 270 -9.24 -27.27 4.87
C GLU A 270 -8.43 -26.55 5.96
N ARG A 271 -7.39 -25.80 5.60
CA ARG A 271 -6.63 -24.99 6.55
C ARG A 271 -7.52 -23.99 7.28
N THR A 272 -8.39 -23.29 6.56
CA THR A 272 -9.28 -22.29 7.15
C THR A 272 -10.31 -22.92 8.09
N GLN A 273 -10.89 -24.07 7.73
CA GLN A 273 -11.80 -24.83 8.58
C GLN A 273 -11.12 -25.19 9.90
N ILE A 274 -9.92 -25.77 9.87
CA ILE A 274 -9.14 -26.12 11.06
C ILE A 274 -8.92 -24.88 11.95
N LEU A 275 -8.50 -23.74 11.37
CA LEU A 275 -8.26 -22.51 12.14
C LEU A 275 -9.53 -22.04 12.85
N MET A 276 -10.67 -22.04 12.16
CA MET A 276 -11.96 -21.59 12.70
C MET A 276 -12.43 -22.52 13.84
N ASP A 277 -12.34 -23.83 13.66
CA ASP A 277 -12.75 -24.81 14.67
C ASP A 277 -11.85 -24.78 15.90
N VAL A 278 -10.54 -24.62 15.71
CA VAL A 278 -9.60 -24.45 16.83
C VAL A 278 -9.85 -23.13 17.58
N ALA A 279 -10.19 -22.06 16.87
CA ALA A 279 -10.58 -20.82 17.53
C ALA A 279 -11.84 -21.00 18.39
N ASN A 280 -12.85 -21.74 17.90
CA ASN A 280 -14.03 -22.08 18.69
C ASN A 280 -13.67 -22.89 19.95
N GLN A 281 -12.81 -23.91 19.83
CA GLN A 281 -12.36 -24.73 20.94
C GLN A 281 -11.62 -23.94 22.01
N THR A 282 -10.88 -22.90 21.62
CA THR A 282 -9.99 -22.16 22.52
C THR A 282 -10.54 -20.79 22.94
N TRP A 283 -11.80 -20.48 22.61
CA TRP A 283 -12.40 -19.15 22.81
C TRP A 283 -11.54 -18.05 22.19
N GLY A 284 -11.08 -18.31 20.99
CA GLY A 284 -10.11 -17.50 20.28
C GLY A 284 -10.68 -16.77 19.07
N MET A 285 -9.78 -16.04 18.44
CA MET A 285 -10.03 -15.30 17.23
C MET A 285 -9.03 -15.72 16.14
N VAL A 286 -9.52 -16.04 14.95
CA VAL A 286 -8.66 -16.31 13.78
C VAL A 286 -8.14 -14.98 13.23
N ILE A 287 -6.81 -14.84 13.20
CA ILE A 287 -6.13 -13.67 12.66
C ILE A 287 -5.75 -13.94 11.21
N GLY A 288 -6.28 -13.11 10.31
CA GLY A 288 -6.01 -13.21 8.88
C GLY A 288 -4.66 -12.62 8.50
N THR A 289 -4.03 -13.27 7.55
CA THR A 289 -2.68 -12.94 7.08
C THR A 289 -2.66 -12.23 5.73
N GLY A 290 -3.76 -12.30 4.94
CA GLY A 290 -3.84 -11.74 3.60
C GLY A 290 -3.57 -10.24 3.56
N ASP A 291 -2.74 -9.83 2.61
CA ASP A 291 -2.32 -8.45 2.41
C ASP A 291 -3.19 -7.67 1.41
N LEU A 292 -2.96 -6.36 1.31
CA LEU A 292 -3.72 -5.48 0.42
C LEU A 292 -3.60 -5.88 -1.05
N SER A 293 -2.43 -6.29 -1.52
CA SER A 293 -2.16 -6.61 -2.92
C SER A 293 -2.86 -7.89 -3.35
N GLU A 294 -2.81 -8.93 -2.50
CA GLU A 294 -3.54 -10.18 -2.72
C GLU A 294 -5.05 -9.94 -2.76
N LEU A 295 -5.57 -9.15 -1.82
CA LEU A 295 -6.99 -8.80 -1.76
C LEU A 295 -7.41 -7.95 -2.96
N ALA A 296 -6.55 -7.06 -3.47
CA ALA A 296 -6.83 -6.26 -4.66
C ALA A 296 -6.92 -7.12 -5.92
N LEU A 297 -5.96 -8.05 -6.10
CA LEU A 297 -5.91 -8.98 -7.24
C LEU A 297 -6.89 -10.15 -7.10
N GLY A 298 -7.48 -10.33 -5.90
CA GLY A 298 -8.26 -11.50 -5.57
C GLY A 298 -7.42 -12.79 -5.61
N TRP A 299 -6.14 -12.70 -5.30
CA TRP A 299 -5.21 -13.83 -5.22
C TRP A 299 -5.31 -14.50 -3.85
N ALA A 300 -6.45 -15.08 -3.60
CA ALA A 300 -6.78 -15.85 -2.41
C ALA A 300 -7.93 -16.79 -2.74
N THR A 301 -8.01 -17.93 -2.09
CA THR A 301 -9.12 -18.85 -2.22
C THR A 301 -10.36 -18.29 -1.52
N TYR A 302 -11.43 -18.06 -2.29
CA TYR A 302 -12.70 -17.64 -1.71
C TYR A 302 -13.18 -18.63 -0.66
N ASN A 303 -13.52 -18.11 0.51
CA ASN A 303 -13.91 -18.89 1.69
C ASN A 303 -12.82 -19.88 2.15
N GLY A 304 -11.56 -19.57 1.87
CA GLY A 304 -10.37 -20.25 2.36
C GLY A 304 -9.48 -19.24 3.09
N ASP A 305 -8.22 -19.08 2.68
CA ASP A 305 -7.27 -18.09 3.18
C ASP A 305 -7.74 -16.62 3.05
N HIS A 306 -8.71 -16.38 2.19
CA HIS A 306 -9.45 -15.12 2.08
C HIS A 306 -10.20 -14.74 3.37
N MET A 307 -10.59 -15.71 4.21
CA MET A 307 -11.45 -15.51 5.38
C MET A 307 -10.69 -15.57 6.70
N SER A 308 -11.09 -14.70 7.62
CA SER A 308 -10.63 -14.65 9.00
C SER A 308 -11.63 -13.88 9.86
N MET A 309 -11.37 -13.78 11.17
CA MET A 309 -12.18 -12.95 12.06
C MET A 309 -11.64 -11.51 12.15
N TYR A 310 -10.35 -11.32 11.90
CA TYR A 310 -9.70 -10.02 11.80
C TYR A 310 -8.43 -10.08 10.95
N GLY A 311 -8.34 -9.33 9.87
CA GLY A 311 -7.20 -9.32 8.95
C GLY A 311 -6.21 -8.21 9.28
N VAL A 312 -5.14 -8.52 9.99
CA VAL A 312 -4.18 -7.49 10.46
C VAL A 312 -3.36 -6.85 9.34
N ASN A 313 -3.19 -7.53 8.21
CA ASN A 313 -2.43 -7.05 7.05
C ASN A 313 -3.33 -6.46 5.94
N ALA A 314 -4.65 -6.42 6.12
CA ALA A 314 -5.62 -6.12 5.04
C ALA A 314 -5.40 -4.79 4.29
N SER A 315 -4.67 -3.84 4.85
CA SER A 315 -4.32 -2.60 4.17
C SER A 315 -2.80 -2.36 4.06
N VAL A 316 -1.99 -3.40 4.23
CA VAL A 316 -0.54 -3.38 4.02
C VAL A 316 -0.25 -4.05 2.67
N PRO A 317 0.32 -3.35 1.67
CA PRO A 317 0.62 -3.96 0.38
C PRO A 317 1.86 -4.88 0.45
N LYS A 318 1.96 -5.85 -0.46
CA LYS A 318 3.01 -6.88 -0.47
C LYS A 318 4.42 -6.29 -0.42
N THR A 319 4.67 -5.23 -1.17
CA THR A 319 5.97 -4.53 -1.15
C THR A 319 6.31 -3.99 0.23
N LEU A 320 5.33 -3.46 0.95
CA LEU A 320 5.52 -2.93 2.30
C LEU A 320 5.64 -4.04 3.36
N VAL A 321 4.96 -5.19 3.19
CA VAL A 321 5.10 -6.34 4.10
C VAL A 321 6.55 -6.76 4.24
N LYS A 322 7.26 -6.89 3.11
CA LYS A 322 8.69 -7.25 3.09
C LYS A 322 9.54 -6.28 3.92
N TYR A 323 9.34 -4.98 3.70
CA TYR A 323 10.06 -3.93 4.44
C TYR A 323 9.75 -3.94 5.94
N LEU A 324 8.50 -4.15 6.32
CA LEU A 324 8.12 -4.21 7.74
C LEU A 324 8.73 -5.42 8.44
N VAL A 325 8.74 -6.60 7.81
CA VAL A 325 9.37 -7.79 8.39
C VAL A 325 10.88 -7.57 8.56
N GLN A 326 11.53 -7.00 7.55
CA GLN A 326 12.95 -6.64 7.65
C GLN A 326 13.20 -5.60 8.75
N TRP A 327 12.37 -4.55 8.85
CA TRP A 327 12.50 -3.54 9.89
C TRP A 327 12.34 -4.13 11.30
N VAL A 328 11.37 -5.05 11.50
CA VAL A 328 11.19 -5.75 12.79
C VAL A 328 12.41 -6.64 13.08
N ALA A 329 12.96 -7.32 12.09
CA ALA A 329 14.17 -8.13 12.27
C ALA A 329 15.37 -7.29 12.75
N GLU A 330 15.49 -6.06 12.28
CA GLU A 330 16.58 -5.16 12.62
C GLU A 330 16.39 -4.41 13.95
N ASN A 331 15.12 -4.15 14.37
CA ASN A 331 14.81 -3.23 15.46
C ASN A 331 13.96 -3.83 16.59
N GLY A 332 13.37 -5.00 16.42
CA GLY A 332 12.28 -5.46 17.30
C GLY A 332 12.41 -6.85 17.92
N VAL A 333 13.48 -7.61 17.63
CA VAL A 333 13.63 -9.01 18.07
C VAL A 333 15.06 -9.34 18.48
N ASP A 334 15.23 -10.52 19.13
CA ASP A 334 16.54 -11.09 19.44
C ASP A 334 17.25 -11.66 18.19
N GLU A 335 18.55 -11.97 18.30
CA GLU A 335 19.37 -12.45 17.18
C GLU A 335 18.90 -13.78 16.56
N ASP A 336 18.32 -14.68 17.35
CA ASP A 336 17.79 -15.97 16.85
C ASP A 336 16.58 -15.73 15.95
N SER A 337 15.66 -14.90 16.40
CA SER A 337 14.47 -14.48 15.63
C SER A 337 14.88 -13.68 14.38
N LYS A 338 15.88 -12.79 14.49
CA LYS A 338 16.40 -11.98 13.38
C LYS A 338 16.91 -12.85 12.24
N THR A 339 17.72 -13.85 12.52
CA THR A 339 18.27 -14.76 11.51
C THR A 339 17.14 -15.46 10.75
N THR A 340 16.12 -15.97 11.46
CA THR A 340 14.96 -16.62 10.84
C THR A 340 14.14 -15.64 9.99
N LEU A 341 13.93 -14.42 10.49
CA LEU A 341 13.19 -13.39 9.75
C LEU A 341 13.86 -12.97 8.46
N LEU A 342 15.18 -12.82 8.47
CA LEU A 342 15.96 -12.49 7.27
C LEU A 342 15.93 -13.64 6.25
N ASP A 343 15.96 -14.91 6.67
CA ASP A 343 15.79 -16.04 5.76
C ASP A 343 14.38 -16.07 5.13
N ILE A 344 13.35 -15.71 5.90
CA ILE A 344 11.98 -15.55 5.36
C ILE A 344 11.91 -14.42 4.32
N VAL A 345 12.57 -13.29 4.57
CA VAL A 345 12.62 -12.16 3.64
C VAL A 345 13.28 -12.54 2.30
N ASP A 346 14.25 -13.45 2.33
CA ASP A 346 14.96 -13.95 1.15
C ASP A 346 14.27 -15.14 0.46
N THR A 347 13.19 -15.67 1.05
CA THR A 347 12.44 -16.79 0.45
C THR A 347 11.52 -16.29 -0.67
N PRO A 348 11.54 -16.92 -1.87
CA PRO A 348 10.63 -16.57 -2.95
C PRO A 348 9.15 -16.75 -2.57
N ILE A 349 8.30 -15.83 -3.04
CA ILE A 349 6.85 -15.90 -2.79
C ILE A 349 6.23 -17.03 -3.60
N SER A 350 5.61 -17.99 -2.90
CA SER A 350 4.94 -19.16 -3.51
C SER A 350 3.67 -19.51 -2.75
N PRO A 351 2.59 -19.95 -3.44
CA PRO A 351 1.37 -20.39 -2.78
C PRO A 351 1.50 -21.74 -2.05
N GLU A 352 2.57 -22.52 -2.31
CA GLU A 352 2.88 -23.82 -1.68
C GLU A 352 1.71 -24.83 -1.67
N LEU A 353 0.92 -24.81 -2.73
CA LEU A 353 -0.25 -25.70 -2.88
C LEU A 353 0.03 -26.87 -3.81
N ILE A 354 0.96 -26.69 -4.77
CA ILE A 354 1.39 -27.72 -5.72
C ILE A 354 2.71 -28.33 -5.26
N PRO A 355 2.89 -29.67 -5.35
CA PRO A 355 4.13 -30.31 -4.97
C PRO A 355 5.36 -29.72 -5.69
N ALA A 356 6.47 -29.58 -4.95
CA ALA A 356 7.77 -29.23 -5.53
C ALA A 356 8.19 -30.22 -6.62
N ASP A 357 9.19 -29.85 -7.42
CA ASP A 357 9.78 -30.76 -8.40
C ASP A 357 10.64 -31.86 -7.73
N GLU A 358 11.21 -32.74 -8.56
CA GLU A 358 12.05 -33.87 -8.09
C GLU A 358 13.31 -33.42 -7.32
N ASN A 359 13.69 -32.14 -7.48
CA ASN A 359 14.84 -31.53 -6.80
C ASN A 359 14.44 -30.74 -5.55
N GLY A 360 13.15 -30.65 -5.20
CA GLY A 360 12.62 -29.85 -4.10
C GLY A 360 12.47 -28.37 -4.43
N GLU A 361 12.62 -27.98 -5.70
CA GLU A 361 12.46 -26.60 -6.14
C GLU A 361 10.97 -26.23 -6.27
N ILE A 362 10.65 -24.98 -5.95
CA ILE A 362 9.30 -24.43 -6.05
C ILE A 362 8.90 -24.35 -7.54
N LYS A 363 7.95 -25.20 -7.97
CA LYS A 363 7.45 -25.25 -9.35
C LYS A 363 6.69 -23.99 -9.76
N GLN A 364 6.03 -23.35 -8.84
CA GLN A 364 5.08 -22.27 -9.12
C GLN A 364 5.43 -21.05 -8.27
N LYS A 365 6.04 -20.04 -8.89
CA LYS A 365 6.17 -18.73 -8.26
C LYS A 365 4.89 -17.93 -8.49
N THR A 366 4.37 -17.31 -7.46
CA THR A 366 3.15 -16.49 -7.55
C THR A 366 3.30 -15.41 -8.62
N GLU A 367 4.46 -14.76 -8.71
CA GLU A 367 4.70 -13.69 -9.68
C GLU A 367 4.74 -14.14 -11.13
N ASP A 368 5.00 -15.42 -11.42
CA ASP A 368 4.92 -15.95 -12.78
C ASP A 368 3.47 -16.01 -13.30
N LEU A 369 2.50 -16.15 -12.38
CA LEU A 369 1.07 -16.28 -12.68
C LEU A 369 0.32 -14.95 -12.62
N VAL A 370 0.58 -14.16 -11.59
CA VAL A 370 -0.14 -12.90 -11.37
C VAL A 370 0.65 -11.68 -11.80
N GLY A 371 1.97 -11.79 -11.93
CA GLY A 371 2.89 -10.70 -12.22
C GLY A 371 3.61 -10.14 -11.00
N PRO A 372 4.64 -9.32 -11.22
CA PRO A 372 5.41 -8.70 -10.16
C PRO A 372 4.54 -7.82 -9.26
N TYR A 373 4.56 -8.10 -7.95
CA TYR A 373 3.78 -7.33 -6.97
C TYR A 373 4.16 -5.84 -6.95
N GLU A 374 5.41 -5.50 -7.23
CA GLU A 374 5.83 -4.10 -7.28
C GLU A 374 5.11 -3.29 -8.38
N LEU A 375 4.83 -3.91 -9.54
CA LEU A 375 4.02 -3.29 -10.59
C LEU A 375 2.56 -3.16 -10.14
N HIS A 376 2.00 -4.20 -9.55
CA HIS A 376 0.61 -4.18 -9.08
C HIS A 376 0.38 -3.17 -7.96
N ASP A 377 1.31 -3.06 -7.02
CA ASP A 377 1.24 -2.07 -5.94
C ASP A 377 1.36 -0.64 -6.49
N PHE A 378 2.21 -0.42 -7.48
CA PHE A 378 2.29 0.86 -8.19
C PHE A 378 0.96 1.21 -8.87
N PHE A 379 0.37 0.27 -9.62
CA PHE A 379 -0.92 0.49 -10.29
C PHE A 379 -2.04 0.73 -9.28
N LEU A 380 -2.08 -0.07 -8.23
CA LEU A 380 -3.05 0.04 -7.14
C LEU A 380 -3.00 1.40 -6.46
N TYR A 381 -1.78 1.89 -6.17
CA TYR A 381 -1.58 3.19 -5.54
C TYR A 381 -2.17 4.32 -6.38
N TYR A 382 -1.78 4.42 -7.63
CA TYR A 382 -2.23 5.51 -8.48
C TYR A 382 -3.70 5.41 -8.87
N PHE A 383 -4.21 4.21 -9.03
CA PHE A 383 -5.62 3.97 -9.31
C PHE A 383 -6.52 4.32 -8.12
N LEU A 384 -6.25 3.80 -6.94
CA LEU A 384 -7.14 4.01 -5.78
C LEU A 384 -6.94 5.37 -5.11
N ARG A 385 -5.68 5.82 -5.01
CA ARG A 385 -5.39 7.07 -4.31
C ARG A 385 -5.81 8.32 -5.09
N PHE A 386 -5.64 8.28 -6.41
CA PHE A 386 -5.86 9.45 -7.27
C PHE A 386 -6.91 9.24 -8.35
N GLY A 387 -7.36 8.01 -8.58
CA GLY A 387 -8.31 7.69 -9.65
C GLY A 387 -7.73 7.92 -11.04
N PHE A 388 -6.42 7.70 -11.21
CA PHE A 388 -5.78 7.88 -12.51
C PHE A 388 -6.25 6.85 -13.51
N ARG A 389 -6.31 7.26 -14.78
CA ARG A 389 -6.64 6.39 -15.91
C ARG A 389 -5.47 5.47 -16.27
N PRO A 390 -5.74 4.35 -16.94
CA PRO A 390 -4.70 3.41 -17.36
C PRO A 390 -3.56 4.05 -18.13
N SER A 391 -3.85 4.93 -19.08
CA SER A 391 -2.83 5.62 -19.89
C SER A 391 -1.85 6.44 -19.04
N LYS A 392 -2.35 7.14 -18.02
CA LYS A 392 -1.50 7.89 -17.11
C LYS A 392 -0.69 6.96 -16.20
N ILE A 393 -1.31 5.91 -15.66
CA ILE A 393 -0.61 4.92 -14.83
C ILE A 393 0.52 4.26 -15.63
N TYR A 394 0.24 3.87 -16.88
CA TYR A 394 1.22 3.30 -17.79
C TYR A 394 2.40 4.26 -18.03
N TYR A 395 2.12 5.52 -18.34
CA TYR A 395 3.13 6.53 -18.55
C TYR A 395 4.04 6.72 -17.32
N LEU A 396 3.45 6.83 -16.12
CA LEU A 396 4.20 6.99 -14.88
C LEU A 396 5.01 5.72 -14.54
N ALA A 397 4.47 4.53 -14.81
CA ALA A 397 5.16 3.26 -14.58
C ALA A 397 6.38 3.11 -15.49
N ASN A 398 6.29 3.51 -16.76
CA ASN A 398 7.44 3.51 -17.68
C ASN A 398 8.59 4.43 -17.22
N ILE A 399 8.26 5.53 -16.53
CA ILE A 399 9.27 6.39 -15.91
C ILE A 399 9.85 5.75 -14.66
N ALA A 400 8.99 5.25 -13.75
CA ALA A 400 9.38 4.73 -12.46
C ALA A 400 10.21 3.44 -12.55
N PHE A 401 9.89 2.59 -13.52
CA PHE A 401 10.53 1.28 -13.70
C PHE A 401 11.49 1.24 -14.91
N LYS A 402 11.92 2.42 -15.38
CA LYS A 402 12.86 2.50 -16.50
C LYS A 402 14.14 1.68 -16.22
N GLY A 403 14.41 0.71 -17.10
CA GLY A 403 15.55 -0.20 -16.97
C GLY A 403 15.27 -1.48 -16.20
N ASN A 404 14.11 -1.59 -15.51
CA ASN A 404 13.68 -2.80 -14.82
C ASN A 404 12.70 -3.63 -15.67
N TYR A 405 11.77 -2.95 -16.32
CA TYR A 405 10.74 -3.57 -17.18
C TYR A 405 10.64 -2.82 -18.50
N ASP A 406 10.36 -3.55 -19.58
CA ASP A 406 9.99 -2.97 -20.85
C ASP A 406 8.52 -2.54 -20.90
N GLU A 407 8.19 -1.71 -21.89
CA GLU A 407 6.86 -1.14 -22.07
C GLU A 407 5.76 -2.20 -22.26
N GLU A 408 6.07 -3.27 -23.00
CA GLU A 408 5.12 -4.37 -23.26
C GLU A 408 4.83 -5.17 -21.98
N THR A 409 5.83 -5.39 -21.14
CA THR A 409 5.67 -6.05 -19.84
C THR A 409 4.78 -5.22 -18.93
N ILE A 410 5.02 -3.91 -18.84
CA ILE A 410 4.18 -2.99 -18.04
C ILE A 410 2.74 -2.98 -18.55
N LYS A 411 2.55 -2.86 -19.87
CA LYS A 411 1.23 -2.89 -20.53
C LYS A 411 0.48 -4.19 -20.23
N LYS A 412 1.14 -5.34 -20.39
CA LYS A 412 0.59 -6.66 -20.09
C LYS A 412 0.06 -6.76 -18.67
N TRP A 413 0.89 -6.39 -17.68
CA TRP A 413 0.51 -6.52 -16.28
C TRP A 413 -0.52 -5.49 -15.83
N LEU A 414 -0.52 -4.31 -16.44
CA LEU A 414 -1.58 -3.31 -16.23
C LEU A 414 -2.95 -3.83 -16.69
N ALA A 415 -3.01 -4.50 -17.85
CA ALA A 415 -4.24 -5.12 -18.33
C ALA A 415 -4.72 -6.25 -17.41
N ILE A 416 -3.78 -7.09 -16.93
CA ILE A 416 -4.09 -8.16 -15.99
C ILE A 416 -4.57 -7.59 -14.65
N PHE A 417 -3.93 -6.52 -14.14
CA PHE A 417 -4.35 -5.82 -12.92
C PHE A 417 -5.81 -5.39 -13.02
N PHE A 418 -6.20 -4.62 -14.03
CA PHE A 418 -7.58 -4.14 -14.16
C PHE A 418 -8.58 -5.29 -14.34
N ARG A 419 -8.24 -6.29 -15.17
CA ARG A 419 -9.10 -7.47 -15.35
C ARG A 419 -9.34 -8.18 -14.03
N ARG A 420 -8.30 -8.46 -13.27
CA ARG A 420 -8.41 -9.14 -11.97
C ARG A 420 -9.12 -8.27 -10.95
N PHE A 421 -8.73 -7.00 -10.84
CA PHE A 421 -9.33 -6.08 -9.87
C PHE A 421 -10.85 -6.01 -10.00
N PHE A 422 -11.38 -5.96 -11.20
CA PHE A 422 -12.83 -5.95 -11.43
C PHE A 422 -13.45 -7.34 -11.23
N ASN A 423 -12.94 -8.37 -11.87
CA ASN A 423 -13.53 -9.71 -11.84
C ASN A 423 -13.53 -10.34 -10.44
N GLN A 424 -12.63 -9.92 -9.55
CA GLN A 424 -12.50 -10.47 -8.19
C GLN A 424 -13.23 -9.64 -7.12
N GLN A 425 -14.07 -8.67 -7.52
CA GLN A 425 -14.81 -7.83 -6.58
C GLN A 425 -15.69 -8.63 -5.62
N PHE A 426 -16.29 -9.73 -6.06
CA PHE A 426 -17.13 -10.56 -5.19
C PHE A 426 -16.40 -11.06 -3.94
N LYS A 427 -15.09 -11.32 -4.04
CA LYS A 427 -14.26 -11.68 -2.88
C LYS A 427 -14.14 -10.53 -1.90
N ARG A 428 -13.99 -9.30 -2.41
CA ARG A 428 -13.86 -8.10 -1.56
C ARG A 428 -15.16 -7.69 -0.88
N SER A 429 -16.30 -8.08 -1.41
CA SER A 429 -17.62 -7.77 -0.83
C SER A 429 -17.82 -8.36 0.57
N CYS A 430 -17.08 -9.40 0.91
CA CYS A 430 -17.16 -10.08 2.22
C CYS A 430 -15.81 -10.09 2.98
N LEU A 431 -14.94 -9.13 2.73
CA LEU A 431 -13.67 -9.04 3.44
C LEU A 431 -13.86 -8.91 4.96
N PRO A 432 -13.05 -9.63 5.76
CA PRO A 432 -12.96 -9.42 7.20
C PRO A 432 -12.62 -7.97 7.56
N ASP A 433 -12.92 -7.58 8.79
CA ASP A 433 -12.43 -6.34 9.35
C ASP A 433 -10.91 -6.35 9.45
N GLY A 434 -10.29 -5.19 9.34
CA GLY A 434 -8.84 -5.02 9.48
C GLY A 434 -8.47 -3.55 9.66
N PRO A 435 -7.27 -3.24 10.18
CA PRO A 435 -6.84 -1.87 10.40
C PRO A 435 -6.51 -1.20 9.07
N LYS A 436 -6.87 0.08 8.95
CA LYS A 436 -6.42 0.92 7.84
C LYS A 436 -5.12 1.61 8.24
N VAL A 437 -4.01 1.21 7.65
CA VAL A 437 -2.68 1.75 7.98
C VAL A 437 -2.26 2.94 7.12
N GLY A 438 -2.76 3.04 5.90
CA GLY A 438 -2.39 4.08 4.94
C GLY A 438 -3.59 4.83 4.35
N SER A 439 -3.31 5.62 3.33
CA SER A 439 -4.33 6.40 2.61
C SER A 439 -5.27 5.52 1.76
N ILE A 440 -4.89 4.27 1.49
CA ILE A 440 -5.61 3.32 0.64
C ILE A 440 -6.10 2.14 1.48
N SER A 441 -7.34 1.75 1.24
CA SER A 441 -7.95 0.52 1.72
C SER A 441 -9.00 0.06 0.71
N ILE A 442 -9.28 -1.22 0.68
CA ILE A 442 -10.31 -1.84 -0.17
C ILE A 442 -11.45 -2.43 0.66
N SER A 443 -11.60 -1.96 1.89
CA SER A 443 -12.69 -2.37 2.77
C SER A 443 -14.05 -2.01 2.17
N PRO A 444 -15.00 -2.96 2.07
CA PRO A 444 -16.33 -2.70 1.52
C PRO A 444 -17.20 -1.85 2.46
N ARG A 445 -16.77 -1.64 3.71
CA ARG A 445 -17.53 -0.88 4.71
C ARG A 445 -17.50 0.64 4.53
N GLY A 446 -16.53 1.16 3.76
CA GLY A 446 -16.44 2.60 3.52
C GLY A 446 -15.42 3.02 2.47
N ASP A 447 -14.32 2.30 2.34
CA ASP A 447 -13.21 2.73 1.47
C ASP A 447 -13.44 2.37 0.00
N TRP A 448 -13.88 1.14 -0.29
CA TRP A 448 -14.10 0.69 -1.67
C TRP A 448 -15.41 -0.07 -1.83
N ARG A 449 -16.42 0.62 -2.37
CA ARG A 449 -17.74 0.04 -2.68
C ARG A 449 -17.88 -0.05 -4.19
N MET A 450 -17.90 -1.26 -4.71
CA MET A 450 -18.09 -1.53 -6.13
C MET A 450 -19.05 -2.71 -6.29
N PRO A 451 -19.99 -2.68 -7.25
CA PRO A 451 -20.79 -3.84 -7.59
C PRO A 451 -19.93 -5.02 -8.05
N SER A 452 -20.30 -6.24 -7.70
CA SER A 452 -19.53 -7.43 -8.08
C SER A 452 -19.59 -7.75 -9.58
N ASP A 453 -20.55 -7.20 -10.28
CA ASP A 453 -20.76 -7.28 -11.73
C ASP A 453 -20.19 -6.08 -12.51
N ALA A 454 -19.50 -5.15 -11.84
CA ALA A 454 -18.75 -4.10 -12.52
C ALA A 454 -17.67 -4.70 -13.41
N ASN A 455 -17.51 -4.12 -14.60
CA ASN A 455 -16.62 -4.66 -15.59
C ASN A 455 -15.51 -3.69 -16.02
N SER A 456 -14.38 -4.25 -16.43
CA SER A 456 -13.16 -3.51 -16.78
C SER A 456 -13.06 -3.07 -18.23
N ALA A 457 -14.11 -3.27 -19.05
CA ALA A 457 -14.02 -3.11 -20.52
C ALA A 457 -13.48 -1.73 -20.94
N MET A 458 -13.89 -0.65 -20.28
CA MET A 458 -13.44 0.69 -20.61
C MET A 458 -11.94 0.89 -20.34
N TRP A 459 -11.45 0.37 -19.21
CA TRP A 459 -10.03 0.40 -18.84
C TRP A 459 -9.17 -0.45 -19.80
N LEU A 460 -9.65 -1.65 -20.14
CA LEU A 460 -8.95 -2.55 -21.06
C LEU A 460 -8.89 -1.97 -22.48
N LYS A 461 -9.97 -1.35 -22.95
CA LYS A 461 -10.00 -0.68 -24.26
C LYS A 461 -8.99 0.48 -24.32
N GLU A 462 -8.84 1.24 -23.24
CA GLU A 462 -7.84 2.31 -23.17
C GLU A 462 -6.41 1.74 -23.23
N ILE A 463 -6.15 0.62 -22.53
CA ILE A 463 -4.84 -0.05 -22.55
C ILE A 463 -4.52 -0.64 -23.92
N GLU A 464 -5.48 -1.18 -24.64
CA GLU A 464 -5.29 -1.70 -26.00
C GLU A 464 -4.79 -0.61 -26.97
N GLY A 465 -5.20 0.65 -26.74
CA GLY A 465 -4.81 1.81 -27.54
C GLY A 465 -3.47 2.46 -27.18
N LEU A 466 -2.72 1.91 -26.20
CA LEU A 466 -1.40 2.41 -25.76
C LEU A 466 -0.22 1.91 -26.64
#